data_7ddd723e6e249ea256c9ffa316b4af9b
#
_entry.id   7ddd723e6e249ea256c9ffa316b4af9b
#
_cell.length_a   1.000
_cell.length_b   1.000
_cell.length_c   1.000
_cell.angle_alpha   90.00
_cell.angle_beta   90.00
_cell.angle_gamma   90.00
#
_symmetry.space_group_name_H-M   'P 1'
#
loop_
_entity.id
_entity.type
_entity.pdbx_description
1 polymer ?
#
loop_
_entity_poly.entity_id
_entity_poly.type
_entity_poly.pdbx_seq_one_letter_code
_entity_poly.pdbx_strand_id
1 'polypeptide(L)'
;MSMPALFKDRLSIPVIASPLFIISQPDLVIAQCRAGVVGSFPSLNARPSGTFEQWLQKLSSELTDKDAPFAVNLIVHSTNPRLEEDLALCVKYKVP
;
A
#
# COMPACT_ATOMS: atom_id res chain seq x y z
N MET A 1 -14.75 -10.55 18.11
CA MET A 1 -14.49 -9.32 17.31
C MET A 1 -14.52 -9.69 15.85
N SER A 2 -15.31 -8.98 15.07
CA SER A 2 -15.41 -9.25 13.64
C SER A 2 -14.32 -8.50 12.86
N MET A 3 -13.83 -9.11 11.81
CA MET A 3 -12.88 -8.50 10.89
C MET A 3 -13.59 -7.39 10.10
N PRO A 4 -12.94 -6.23 9.85
CA PRO A 4 -13.50 -5.22 8.95
C PRO A 4 -13.82 -5.81 7.59
N ALA A 5 -14.90 -5.31 6.96
CA ALA A 5 -15.35 -5.82 5.66
C ALA A 5 -14.26 -5.79 4.59
N LEU A 6 -13.38 -4.78 4.65
CA LEU A 6 -12.25 -4.65 3.73
C LEU A 6 -11.34 -5.88 3.72
N PHE A 7 -11.17 -6.52 4.87
CA PHE A 7 -10.26 -7.64 5.03
C PHE A 7 -10.95 -8.99 5.04
N LYS A 8 -12.28 -9.00 5.17
CA LYS A 8 -13.04 -10.24 5.33
C LYS A 8 -12.87 -11.12 4.10
N ASP A 9 -12.50 -12.37 4.34
CA ASP A 9 -12.30 -13.39 3.30
C ASP A 9 -11.17 -13.09 2.32
N ARG A 10 -10.30 -12.10 2.62
CA ARG A 10 -9.17 -11.73 1.79
C ARG A 10 -7.82 -12.00 2.42
N LEU A 11 -7.78 -12.29 3.72
CA LEU A 11 -6.53 -12.53 4.44
C LEU A 11 -6.42 -14.00 4.83
N SER A 12 -5.22 -14.56 4.68
CA SER A 12 -4.91 -15.90 5.21
C SER A 12 -4.82 -15.85 6.74
N ILE A 13 -4.28 -14.77 7.26
CA ILE A 13 -4.20 -14.51 8.71
C ILE A 13 -4.41 -12.99 8.92
N PRO A 14 -4.93 -12.56 10.08
CA PRO A 14 -5.22 -11.15 10.33
C PRO A 14 -3.95 -10.37 10.67
N VAL A 15 -3.07 -10.19 9.67
CA VAL A 15 -1.77 -9.52 9.83
C VAL A 15 -1.61 -8.44 8.79
N ILE A 16 -1.10 -7.29 9.20
CA ILE A 16 -0.65 -6.21 8.34
C ILE A 16 0.87 -6.17 8.43
N ALA A 17 1.55 -6.31 7.29
CA ALA A 17 3.01 -6.19 7.26
C ALA A 17 3.41 -4.74 7.47
N SER A 18 4.40 -4.50 8.34
CA SER A 18 4.85 -3.14 8.65
C SER A 18 5.45 -2.46 7.43
N PRO A 19 5.13 -1.18 7.19
CA PRO A 19 5.76 -0.41 6.12
C PRO A 19 7.19 -0.03 6.54
N LEU A 20 8.18 -0.60 5.86
CA LEU A 20 9.60 -0.40 6.20
C LEU A 20 10.24 0.61 5.25
N PHE A 21 10.93 1.61 5.81
CA PHE A 21 11.61 2.63 5.03
C PHE A 21 12.66 1.98 4.12
N ILE A 22 12.70 2.39 2.85
CA ILE A 22 13.59 1.88 1.81
C ILE A 22 13.28 0.42 1.40
N ILE A 23 13.06 -0.47 2.36
CA ILE A 23 12.92 -1.92 2.11
C ILE A 23 11.57 -2.24 1.46
N SER A 24 10.49 -1.63 1.95
CA SER A 24 9.14 -1.91 1.44
C SER A 24 8.93 -1.25 0.08
N GLN A 25 9.15 -2.02 -0.98
CA GLN A 25 8.96 -1.62 -2.37
C GLN A 25 7.86 -2.47 -3.01
N PRO A 26 7.37 -2.12 -4.23
CA PRO A 26 6.22 -2.80 -4.82
C PRO A 26 6.32 -4.32 -4.88
N ASP A 27 7.49 -4.86 -5.22
CA ASP A 27 7.65 -6.31 -5.34
C ASP A 27 7.43 -7.01 -4.01
N LEU A 28 7.94 -6.44 -2.90
CA LEU A 28 7.70 -6.98 -1.57
C LEU A 28 6.22 -6.87 -1.18
N VAL A 29 5.60 -5.73 -1.45
CA VAL A 29 4.19 -5.51 -1.15
C VAL A 29 3.31 -6.51 -1.91
N ILE A 30 3.60 -6.73 -3.19
CA ILE A 30 2.88 -7.70 -4.00
C ILE A 30 3.03 -9.10 -3.42
N ALA A 31 4.25 -9.48 -3.05
CA ALA A 31 4.50 -10.80 -2.45
C ALA A 31 3.72 -10.97 -1.14
N GLN A 32 3.67 -9.95 -0.30
CA GLN A 32 2.91 -9.96 0.94
C GLN A 32 1.42 -10.14 0.68
N CYS A 33 0.86 -9.37 -0.24
CA CYS A 33 -0.56 -9.46 -0.58
C CYS A 33 -0.92 -10.82 -1.18
N ARG A 34 -0.06 -11.37 -2.03
CA ARG A 34 -0.25 -12.70 -2.61
C ARG A 34 -0.13 -13.81 -1.56
N ALA A 35 0.64 -13.58 -0.51
CA ALA A 35 0.74 -14.51 0.61
C ALA A 35 -0.45 -14.44 1.56
N GLY A 36 -1.35 -13.49 1.40
CA GLY A 36 -2.57 -13.38 2.19
C GLY A 36 -2.46 -12.48 3.41
N VAL A 37 -1.47 -11.59 3.46
CA VAL A 37 -1.35 -10.55 4.49
C VAL A 37 -1.41 -9.18 3.83
N VAL A 38 -1.85 -8.18 4.58
CA VAL A 38 -1.86 -6.82 4.06
C VAL A 38 -0.43 -6.35 3.84
N GLY A 39 -0.03 -6.12 2.58
CA GLY A 39 1.26 -5.55 2.26
C GLY A 39 1.19 -4.03 2.39
N SER A 40 2.26 -3.39 2.85
CA SER A 40 2.27 -1.94 3.01
C SER A 40 3.64 -1.34 2.75
N PHE A 41 3.64 -0.05 2.40
CA PHE A 41 4.86 0.70 2.19
C PHE A 41 4.63 2.18 2.50
N PRO A 42 5.68 2.91 2.93
CA PRO A 42 5.58 4.36 3.05
C PRO A 42 5.63 5.00 1.66
N SER A 43 4.75 5.96 1.39
CA SER A 43 4.75 6.65 0.09
C SER A 43 6.11 7.30 -0.21
N LEU A 44 6.83 7.74 0.83
CA LEU A 44 8.13 8.38 0.68
C LEU A 44 9.24 7.44 0.19
N ASN A 45 9.01 6.11 0.16
CA ASN A 45 9.95 5.20 -0.48
C ASN A 45 9.98 5.39 -1.99
N ALA A 46 8.91 5.88 -2.58
CA ALA A 46 8.82 6.11 -4.02
C ALA A 46 9.49 7.43 -4.39
N ARG A 47 10.69 7.34 -4.93
CA ARG A 47 11.51 8.49 -5.36
C ARG A 47 12.09 8.20 -6.74
N PRO A 48 12.28 9.20 -7.60
CA PRO A 48 11.92 10.60 -7.47
C PRO A 48 10.43 10.86 -7.75
N SER A 49 10.08 12.14 -7.96
CA SER A 49 8.71 12.56 -8.30
C SER A 49 8.14 11.74 -9.47
N GLY A 50 6.88 11.35 -9.35
CA GLY A 50 6.21 10.52 -10.36
C GLY A 50 6.32 9.01 -10.08
N THR A 51 7.28 8.59 -9.28
CA THR A 51 7.50 7.17 -8.98
C THR A 51 6.33 6.58 -8.19
N PHE A 52 5.77 7.34 -7.25
CA PHE A 52 4.65 6.87 -6.45
C PHE A 52 3.44 6.52 -7.31
N GLU A 53 3.11 7.36 -8.28
CA GLU A 53 2.01 7.06 -9.20
C GLU A 53 2.29 5.79 -10.00
N GLN A 54 3.51 5.60 -10.48
CA GLN A 54 3.91 4.38 -11.18
C GLN A 54 3.75 3.14 -10.29
N TRP A 55 4.10 3.24 -9.02
CA TRP A 55 3.93 2.14 -8.07
C TRP A 55 2.46 1.81 -7.86
N LEU A 56 1.60 2.83 -7.73
CA LEU A 56 0.16 2.61 -7.59
C LEU A 56 -0.43 1.95 -8.84
N GLN A 57 0.02 2.36 -10.03
CA GLN A 57 -0.39 1.72 -11.28
C GLN A 57 0.01 0.25 -11.31
N LYS A 58 1.23 -0.06 -10.91
CA LYS A 58 1.73 -1.44 -10.88
C LYS A 58 0.91 -2.28 -9.89
N LEU A 59 0.71 -1.80 -8.68
CA LEU A 59 -0.06 -2.52 -7.67
C LEU A 59 -1.51 -2.73 -8.12
N SER A 60 -2.13 -1.72 -8.69
CA SER A 60 -3.50 -1.81 -9.16
C SER A 60 -3.67 -2.78 -10.32
N SER A 61 -2.65 -2.93 -11.17
CA SER A 61 -2.71 -3.84 -12.31
C SER A 61 -2.37 -5.28 -11.95
N GLU A 62 -1.51 -5.52 -10.97
CA GLU A 62 -1.03 -6.85 -10.63
C GLU A 62 -1.83 -7.54 -9.51
N LEU A 63 -2.42 -6.77 -8.60
CA LEU A 63 -3.21 -7.33 -7.51
C LEU A 63 -4.69 -7.42 -7.90
N THR A 64 -5.34 -8.49 -7.45
CA THR A 64 -6.74 -8.78 -7.75
C THR A 64 -7.55 -8.93 -6.47
N ASP A 65 -8.86 -9.16 -6.59
CA ASP A 65 -9.74 -9.40 -5.45
C ASP A 65 -9.36 -10.66 -4.67
N LYS A 66 -8.58 -11.55 -5.27
CA LYS A 66 -8.12 -12.77 -4.63
C LYS A 66 -6.90 -12.54 -3.75
N ASP A 67 -6.20 -11.43 -3.95
CA ASP A 67 -5.05 -11.06 -3.14
C ASP A 67 -5.51 -10.23 -1.95
N ALA A 68 -4.71 -10.22 -0.87
CA ALA A 68 -4.97 -9.29 0.22
C ALA A 68 -4.81 -7.85 -0.26
N PRO A 69 -5.53 -6.88 0.33
CA PRO A 69 -5.38 -5.48 -0.05
C PRO A 69 -4.03 -4.94 0.39
N PHE A 70 -3.52 -3.94 -0.33
CA PHE A 70 -2.32 -3.24 0.11
C PHE A 70 -2.69 -1.95 0.85
N ALA A 71 -1.72 -1.42 1.60
CA ALA A 71 -1.87 -0.17 2.34
C ALA A 71 -0.69 0.75 2.06
N VAL A 72 -0.93 2.04 2.15
CA VAL A 72 0.10 3.06 1.99
C VAL A 72 0.19 3.85 3.30
N ASN A 73 1.41 3.98 3.83
CA ASN A 73 1.66 4.84 4.96
C ASN A 73 1.98 6.25 4.48
N LEU A 74 1.16 7.20 4.89
CA LEU A 74 1.39 8.62 4.63
C LEU A 74 1.97 9.25 5.90
N ILE A 75 3.23 9.64 5.84
CA ILE A 75 3.93 10.20 7.01
C ILE A 75 3.42 11.61 7.26
N VAL A 76 2.71 11.78 8.38
CA VAL A 76 2.14 13.06 8.78
C VAL A 76 3.16 13.81 9.63
N HIS A 77 4.06 14.52 8.96
CA HIS A 77 5.11 15.30 9.61
C HIS A 77 5.31 16.61 8.85
N SER A 78 5.64 17.68 9.57
CA SER A 78 5.81 19.00 8.96
C SER A 78 6.89 19.03 7.87
N THR A 79 7.84 18.11 7.90
CA THR A 79 8.90 18.02 6.91
C THR A 79 8.53 17.19 5.68
N ASN A 80 7.33 16.60 5.64
CA ASN A 80 6.89 15.85 4.46
C ASN A 80 6.24 16.79 3.44
N PRO A 81 6.94 17.17 2.36
CA PRO A 81 6.39 18.11 1.37
C PRO A 81 5.39 17.43 0.42
N ARG A 82 5.25 16.11 0.48
CA ARG A 82 4.45 15.34 -0.48
C ARG A 82 3.13 14.83 0.08
N LEU A 83 2.81 15.17 1.35
CA LEU A 83 1.65 14.55 2.02
C LEU A 83 0.34 14.76 1.22
N GLU A 84 0.05 15.99 0.82
CA GLU A 84 -1.19 16.29 0.09
C GLU A 84 -1.20 15.68 -1.30
N GLU A 85 -0.08 15.75 -2.01
CA GLU A 85 0.06 15.16 -3.35
C GLU A 85 -0.11 13.64 -3.29
N ASP A 86 0.56 12.99 -2.35
CA ASP A 86 0.48 11.54 -2.20
C ASP A 86 -0.92 11.09 -1.78
N LEU A 87 -1.58 11.85 -0.90
CA LEU A 87 -2.96 11.57 -0.53
C LEU A 87 -3.90 11.66 -1.73
N ALA A 88 -3.73 12.68 -2.57
CA ALA A 88 -4.54 12.82 -3.78
C ALA A 88 -4.36 11.64 -4.72
N LEU A 89 -3.14 11.12 -4.86
CA LEU A 89 -2.88 9.93 -5.67
C LEU A 89 -3.53 8.68 -5.07
N CYS A 90 -3.51 8.54 -3.76
CA CYS A 90 -4.21 7.42 -3.10
C CYS A 90 -5.71 7.44 -3.40
N VAL A 91 -6.32 8.62 -3.39
CA VAL A 91 -7.74 8.76 -3.74
C VAL A 91 -7.98 8.43 -5.22
N LYS A 92 -7.11 8.94 -6.10
CA LYS A 92 -7.22 8.71 -7.55
C LYS A 92 -7.17 7.22 -7.90
N TYR A 93 -6.29 6.47 -7.27
CA TYR A 93 -6.11 5.04 -7.55
C TYR A 93 -6.91 4.14 -6.60
N LYS A 94 -7.79 4.72 -5.80
CA LYS A 94 -8.67 3.97 -4.90
C LYS A 94 -7.92 2.99 -4.01
N VAL A 95 -6.85 3.46 -3.38
CA VAL A 95 -6.07 2.66 -2.43
C VAL A 95 -6.98 2.15 -1.32
N PRO A 96 -6.99 0.83 -1.07
CA PRO A 96 -7.85 0.27 -0.03
C PRO A 96 -7.59 0.83 1.36
#